data_72e0ca755f65116c66847f9f193d4b06
#
_entry.id   72e0ca755f65116c66847f9f193d4b06
#
_cell.length_a   1.000
_cell.length_b   1.000
_cell.length_c   1.000
_cell.angle_alpha   90.00
_cell.angle_beta   90.00
_cell.angle_gamma   90.00
#
_symmetry.space_group_name_H-M   'P 1'
#
loop_
_entity.id
_entity.type
_entity.pdbx_description
1 polymer ?
#
loop_
_entity_poly.entity_id
_entity_poly.type
_entity_poly.pdbx_seq_one_letter_code
_entity_poly.pdbx_strand_id
1 'polypeptide(L)'
;MRKISFVLLLALIALSSIPIAFADEVDFSNSATSACVMDKDSGRVLYAKNEDYKLPMASTTKIITAIVAIENANLDNEITITKDCVGIEGSSVYLKEGERWIIRDLLYGLMLRSGNDCAVALAKAVSGNIEQFVSRMNSFVKDLGCTNTNLTNPHGLHNDNHYTTAYDLAKICCYALQNNIFSQIVSSKKYSTNIDGVTKVFVNKNKLLYSWENCDGIKTGYTKKAGRCFVGSASENDRQFVCVVLNDGPMFEDCRKLISSCLAKYKYTFVIPTNKLFVDYVDSKRMVYKISKGFYLPICVDDRIHVETDFDNRLVKVFVNDELFDTISISLINQ
;
A
#
# COMPACT_ATOMS: atom_id res chain seq x y z
N MET A 1 44.70 18.42 71.20
CA MET A 1 44.30 17.14 70.65
C MET A 1 42.99 17.37 69.87
N ARG A 2 43.06 17.51 68.52
CA ARG A 2 41.91 17.74 67.62
C ARG A 2 41.37 16.37 67.09
N LYS A 3 40.11 16.08 67.37
CA LYS A 3 39.43 14.91 66.82
C LYS A 3 38.98 15.25 65.41
N ILE A 4 39.44 14.48 64.43
CA ILE A 4 39.02 14.55 63.05
C ILE A 4 37.83 13.57 62.96
N SER A 5 36.62 14.10 62.71
CA SER A 5 35.47 13.31 62.37
C SER A 5 35.47 12.97 60.89
N PHE A 6 35.52 11.68 60.56
CA PHE A 6 35.37 11.16 59.22
C PHE A 6 33.86 11.08 58.89
N VAL A 7 33.38 11.89 57.99
CA VAL A 7 32.03 11.78 57.43
C VAL A 7 32.09 10.88 56.19
N LEU A 8 31.54 9.70 56.33
CA LEU A 8 31.39 8.75 55.21
C LEU A 8 30.19 9.21 54.36
N LEU A 9 30.44 9.74 53.16
CA LEU A 9 29.40 10.09 52.19
C LEU A 9 29.05 8.83 51.38
N LEU A 10 27.92 8.14 51.74
CA LEU A 10 27.35 7.08 50.95
C LEU A 10 26.67 7.69 49.71
N ALA A 11 27.29 7.60 48.56
CA ALA A 11 26.64 7.89 47.27
C ALA A 11 25.71 6.73 46.91
N LEU A 12 24.41 6.94 47.08
CA LEU A 12 23.37 6.04 46.54
C LEU A 12 23.37 6.21 45.00
N ILE A 13 23.97 5.27 44.29
CA ILE A 13 23.79 5.15 42.84
C ILE A 13 22.39 4.59 42.60
N ALA A 14 21.42 5.45 42.31
CA ALA A 14 20.15 5.02 41.77
C ALA A 14 20.42 4.44 40.39
N LEU A 15 20.45 3.10 40.26
CA LEU A 15 20.31 2.43 39.00
C LEU A 15 18.90 2.73 38.47
N SER A 16 18.77 3.78 37.66
CA SER A 16 17.60 3.92 36.80
C SER A 16 17.64 2.73 35.84
N SER A 17 16.73 1.79 36.03
CA SER A 17 16.42 0.74 35.08
C SER A 17 15.93 1.44 33.80
N ILE A 18 16.85 1.67 32.87
CA ILE A 18 16.48 2.01 31.49
C ILE A 18 15.68 0.80 31.00
N PRO A 19 14.41 0.95 30.61
CA PRO A 19 13.69 -0.14 29.99
C PRO A 19 14.49 -0.54 28.74
N ILE A 20 15.03 -1.75 28.74
CA ILE A 20 15.57 -2.34 27.52
C ILE A 20 14.33 -2.51 26.65
N ALA A 21 14.15 -1.58 25.70
CA ALA A 21 13.23 -1.81 24.60
C ALA A 21 13.75 -3.05 23.90
N PHE A 22 13.05 -4.17 24.04
CA PHE A 22 13.30 -5.34 23.24
C PHE A 22 13.13 -4.86 21.80
N ALA A 23 14.21 -4.90 21.02
CA ALA A 23 14.11 -4.72 19.58
C ALA A 23 13.12 -5.78 19.10
N ASP A 24 12.07 -5.36 18.39
CA ASP A 24 11.12 -6.29 17.79
C ASP A 24 11.91 -7.33 16.99
N GLU A 25 11.66 -8.61 17.27
CA GLU A 25 12.38 -9.69 16.63
C GLU A 25 12.05 -9.68 15.12
N VAL A 26 13.09 -9.67 14.29
CA VAL A 26 12.95 -9.71 12.84
C VAL A 26 12.63 -11.13 12.42
N ASP A 27 11.37 -11.42 12.16
CA ASP A 27 10.89 -12.74 11.70
C ASP A 27 10.12 -12.62 10.38
N PHE A 28 10.72 -13.06 9.28
CA PHE A 28 10.12 -13.13 7.95
C PHE A 28 9.46 -14.46 7.62
N SER A 29 9.33 -15.38 8.59
CA SER A 29 8.63 -16.64 8.37
C SER A 29 7.14 -16.42 8.06
N ASN A 30 6.65 -17.09 7.01
CA ASN A 30 5.24 -17.02 6.60
C ASN A 30 4.86 -18.23 5.76
N SER A 31 3.56 -18.54 5.72
CA SER A 31 3.00 -19.67 4.98
C SER A 31 2.46 -19.29 3.59
N ALA A 32 2.54 -18.03 3.20
CA ALA A 32 2.07 -17.58 1.89
C ALA A 32 2.77 -18.30 0.73
N THR A 33 2.06 -18.61 -0.33
CA THR A 33 2.65 -19.10 -1.58
C THR A 33 3.47 -18.00 -2.24
N SER A 34 2.99 -16.77 -2.20
CA SER A 34 3.69 -15.58 -2.70
C SER A 34 3.44 -14.42 -1.73
N ALA A 35 4.49 -13.64 -1.45
CA ALA A 35 4.40 -12.46 -0.60
C ALA A 35 5.34 -11.35 -1.05
N CYS A 36 4.94 -10.11 -0.80
CA CYS A 36 5.74 -8.91 -1.04
C CYS A 36 5.45 -7.87 0.03
N VAL A 37 6.49 -7.26 0.62
CA VAL A 37 6.37 -6.04 1.40
C VAL A 37 7.07 -4.92 0.66
N MET A 38 6.36 -3.83 0.45
CA MET A 38 6.82 -2.67 -0.32
C MET A 38 6.64 -1.39 0.49
N ASP A 39 7.63 -0.52 0.44
CA ASP A 39 7.51 0.84 0.95
C ASP A 39 6.62 1.67 0.02
N LYS A 40 5.60 2.30 0.58
CA LYS A 40 4.59 3.03 -0.20
C LYS A 40 5.18 4.20 -0.98
N ASP A 41 6.11 4.94 -0.40
CA ASP A 41 6.57 6.21 -0.95
C ASP A 41 7.70 6.05 -1.97
N SER A 42 8.62 5.12 -1.73
CA SER A 42 9.73 4.85 -2.64
C SER A 42 9.48 3.70 -3.62
N GLY A 43 8.47 2.85 -3.37
CA GLY A 43 8.26 1.62 -4.13
C GLY A 43 9.32 0.55 -3.87
N ARG A 44 10.20 0.75 -2.86
CA ARG A 44 11.23 -0.23 -2.53
C ARG A 44 10.63 -1.52 -1.98
N VAL A 45 11.02 -2.65 -2.56
CA VAL A 45 10.71 -3.98 -2.01
C VAL A 45 11.60 -4.23 -0.78
N LEU A 46 10.97 -4.51 0.35
CA LEU A 46 11.63 -4.76 1.64
C LEU A 46 11.68 -6.25 2.00
N TYR A 47 10.72 -7.01 1.47
CA TYR A 47 10.64 -8.46 1.57
C TYR A 47 9.95 -9.02 0.33
N ALA A 48 10.46 -10.12 -0.19
CA ALA A 48 9.89 -10.83 -1.33
C ALA A 48 9.98 -12.35 -1.12
N LYS A 49 8.92 -13.05 -1.55
CA LYS A 49 8.83 -14.51 -1.61
C LYS A 49 7.98 -14.87 -2.82
N ASN A 50 8.59 -15.45 -3.86
CA ASN A 50 7.90 -15.83 -5.09
C ASN A 50 7.03 -14.68 -5.64
N GLU A 51 7.49 -13.44 -5.51
CA GLU A 51 6.71 -12.21 -5.72
C GLU A 51 6.19 -12.05 -7.15
N ASP A 52 6.82 -12.71 -8.12
CA ASP A 52 6.45 -12.71 -9.54
C ASP A 52 5.56 -13.89 -9.95
N TYR A 53 5.19 -14.78 -9.02
CA TYR A 53 4.29 -15.90 -9.35
C TYR A 53 2.89 -15.37 -9.68
N LYS A 54 2.39 -15.69 -10.87
CA LYS A 54 1.03 -15.39 -11.30
C LYS A 54 0.02 -16.25 -10.56
N LEU A 55 -0.75 -15.64 -9.68
CA LEU A 55 -1.72 -16.33 -8.83
C LEU A 55 -3.09 -15.66 -8.92
N PRO A 56 -4.18 -16.44 -8.75
CA PRO A 56 -5.50 -15.88 -8.60
C PRO A 56 -5.58 -15.08 -7.31
N MET A 57 -6.16 -13.89 -7.39
CA MET A 57 -6.12 -12.89 -6.31
C MET A 57 -7.45 -12.75 -5.54
N ALA A 58 -8.50 -13.45 -5.97
CA ALA A 58 -9.84 -13.31 -5.39
C ALA A 58 -10.30 -11.84 -5.28
N SER A 59 -11.00 -11.49 -4.20
CA SER A 59 -11.54 -10.12 -3.98
C SER A 59 -10.50 -9.03 -3.73
N THR A 60 -9.20 -9.31 -3.72
CA THR A 60 -8.21 -8.22 -3.74
C THR A 60 -8.22 -7.47 -5.07
N THR A 61 -8.79 -8.04 -6.13
CA THR A 61 -9.18 -7.37 -7.39
C THR A 61 -9.92 -6.06 -7.17
N LYS A 62 -10.75 -5.98 -6.11
CA LYS A 62 -11.57 -4.81 -5.81
C LYS A 62 -10.77 -3.56 -5.43
N ILE A 63 -9.49 -3.71 -5.12
CA ILE A 63 -8.55 -2.59 -4.96
C ILE A 63 -8.47 -1.82 -6.28
N ILE A 64 -8.26 -2.55 -7.39
CA ILE A 64 -8.16 -1.97 -8.73
C ILE A 64 -9.52 -1.38 -9.16
N THR A 65 -10.59 -2.11 -8.90
CA THR A 65 -11.96 -1.64 -9.15
C THR A 65 -12.24 -0.32 -8.43
N ALA A 66 -11.85 -0.22 -7.15
CA ALA A 66 -12.08 0.97 -6.35
C ALA A 66 -11.30 2.17 -6.87
N ILE A 67 -9.98 2.03 -7.10
CA ILE A 67 -9.17 3.17 -7.54
C ILE A 67 -9.57 3.63 -8.94
N VAL A 68 -9.83 2.71 -9.87
CA VAL A 68 -10.32 3.05 -11.20
C VAL A 68 -11.67 3.77 -11.14
N ALA A 69 -12.59 3.35 -10.26
CA ALA A 69 -13.86 4.04 -10.08
C ALA A 69 -13.68 5.44 -9.45
N ILE A 70 -12.83 5.58 -8.44
CA ILE A 70 -12.54 6.85 -7.78
C ILE A 70 -11.99 7.88 -8.78
N GLU A 71 -11.10 7.47 -9.66
CA GLU A 71 -10.43 8.37 -10.61
C GLU A 71 -11.29 8.73 -11.84
N ASN A 72 -12.36 7.96 -12.11
CA ASN A 72 -13.13 8.11 -13.35
C ASN A 72 -14.61 8.44 -13.12
N ALA A 73 -15.06 8.66 -11.89
CA ALA A 73 -16.45 9.01 -11.59
C ALA A 73 -16.53 10.21 -10.64
N ASN A 74 -17.62 10.97 -10.76
CA ASN A 74 -18.03 11.87 -9.68
C ASN A 74 -18.67 11.03 -8.57
N LEU A 75 -18.03 10.95 -7.41
CA LEU A 75 -18.40 10.06 -6.31
C LEU A 75 -19.73 10.43 -5.64
N ASP A 76 -20.20 11.66 -5.83
CA ASP A 76 -21.46 12.15 -5.28
C ASP A 76 -22.64 11.95 -6.24
N ASN A 77 -22.37 11.43 -7.44
CA ASN A 77 -23.44 11.07 -8.38
C ASN A 77 -24.25 9.89 -7.84
N GLU A 78 -25.56 9.99 -8.02
CA GLU A 78 -26.53 8.94 -7.74
C GLU A 78 -26.75 8.10 -9.00
N ILE A 79 -26.81 6.78 -8.84
CA ILE A 79 -27.15 5.82 -9.89
C ILE A 79 -28.33 4.95 -9.47
N THR A 80 -29.13 4.53 -10.43
CA THR A 80 -30.19 3.53 -10.21
C THR A 80 -29.63 2.12 -10.46
N ILE A 81 -29.83 1.22 -9.51
CA ILE A 81 -29.41 -0.16 -9.62
C ILE A 81 -30.27 -0.90 -10.64
N THR A 82 -29.64 -1.46 -11.64
CA THR A 82 -30.29 -2.24 -12.70
C THR A 82 -30.29 -3.74 -12.36
N LYS A 83 -31.20 -4.51 -12.98
CA LYS A 83 -31.41 -5.93 -12.70
C LYS A 83 -30.14 -6.78 -12.79
N ASP A 84 -29.24 -6.49 -13.70
CA ASP A 84 -27.97 -7.20 -13.92
C ASP A 84 -26.88 -6.88 -12.87
N CYS A 85 -27.13 -5.93 -11.98
CA CYS A 85 -26.29 -5.70 -10.78
C CYS A 85 -26.75 -6.56 -9.58
N VAL A 86 -27.88 -7.24 -9.68
CA VAL A 86 -28.50 -7.95 -8.56
C VAL A 86 -28.23 -9.46 -8.66
N GLY A 87 -28.06 -10.11 -7.50
CA GLY A 87 -27.88 -11.57 -7.44
C GLY A 87 -26.52 -12.06 -7.91
N ILE A 88 -25.51 -11.19 -7.92
CA ILE A 88 -24.15 -11.57 -8.28
C ILE A 88 -23.59 -12.57 -7.25
N GLU A 89 -23.03 -13.67 -7.75
CA GLU A 89 -22.44 -14.73 -6.93
C GLU A 89 -21.41 -14.20 -5.93
N GLY A 90 -21.35 -14.79 -4.73
CA GLY A 90 -20.35 -14.54 -3.71
C GLY A 90 -20.76 -13.48 -2.69
N SER A 91 -19.79 -12.66 -2.23
CA SER A 91 -20.09 -11.60 -1.24
C SER A 91 -20.96 -10.51 -1.86
N SER A 92 -22.02 -10.11 -1.15
CA SER A 92 -22.99 -9.11 -1.62
C SER A 92 -23.35 -8.13 -0.50
N VAL A 93 -23.75 -6.93 -0.82
CA VAL A 93 -24.47 -6.00 0.05
C VAL A 93 -25.99 -6.04 -0.18
N TYR A 94 -26.41 -6.94 -1.07
CA TYR A 94 -27.80 -7.21 -1.43
C TYR A 94 -28.49 -5.97 -2.02
N LEU A 95 -27.86 -5.43 -3.08
CA LEU A 95 -28.48 -4.40 -3.91
C LEU A 95 -29.82 -4.90 -4.47
N LYS A 96 -30.79 -4.00 -4.59
CA LYS A 96 -32.09 -4.30 -5.19
C LYS A 96 -32.30 -3.47 -6.43
N GLU A 97 -32.94 -4.06 -7.44
CA GLU A 97 -33.33 -3.33 -8.65
C GLU A 97 -34.19 -2.11 -8.31
N GLY A 98 -33.86 -0.97 -8.89
CA GLY A 98 -34.55 0.29 -8.67
C GLY A 98 -34.04 1.10 -7.46
N GLU A 99 -33.25 0.55 -6.54
CA GLU A 99 -32.61 1.32 -5.47
C GLU A 99 -31.71 2.41 -6.07
N ARG A 100 -31.67 3.58 -5.41
CA ARG A 100 -30.79 4.70 -5.78
C ARG A 100 -29.60 4.75 -4.84
N TRP A 101 -28.40 4.69 -5.40
CA TRP A 101 -27.16 4.66 -4.66
C TRP A 101 -26.18 5.72 -5.12
N ILE A 102 -25.54 6.38 -4.17
CA ILE A 102 -24.40 7.25 -4.43
C ILE A 102 -23.16 6.38 -4.70
N ILE A 103 -22.35 6.74 -5.69
CA ILE A 103 -21.14 5.99 -6.07
C ILE A 103 -20.21 5.79 -4.87
N ARG A 104 -20.05 6.79 -4.03
CA ARG A 104 -19.29 6.71 -2.77
C ARG A 104 -19.77 5.57 -1.87
N ASP A 105 -21.07 5.41 -1.71
CA ASP A 105 -21.66 4.36 -0.85
C ASP A 105 -21.39 2.96 -1.41
N LEU A 106 -21.43 2.82 -2.73
CA LEU A 106 -21.06 1.58 -3.40
C LEU A 106 -19.59 1.23 -3.20
N LEU A 107 -18.67 2.22 -3.18
CA LEU A 107 -17.26 2.01 -2.88
C LEU A 107 -17.05 1.49 -1.44
N TYR A 108 -17.79 2.03 -0.46
CA TYR A 108 -17.78 1.48 0.90
C TYR A 108 -18.33 0.05 0.96
N GLY A 109 -19.42 -0.23 0.26
CA GLY A 109 -19.96 -1.60 0.13
C GLY A 109 -18.96 -2.55 -0.52
N LEU A 110 -18.30 -2.11 -1.59
CA LEU A 110 -17.24 -2.83 -2.30
C LEU A 110 -16.07 -3.20 -1.37
N MET A 111 -15.52 -2.22 -0.66
CA MET A 111 -14.27 -2.43 0.08
C MET A 111 -14.52 -3.07 1.45
N LEU A 112 -15.49 -2.59 2.24
CA LEU A 112 -15.74 -3.08 3.59
C LEU A 112 -16.44 -4.44 3.61
N ARG A 113 -17.44 -4.64 2.74
CA ARG A 113 -18.24 -5.88 2.67
C ARG A 113 -17.81 -6.83 1.57
N SER A 114 -16.95 -6.34 0.67
CA SER A 114 -16.51 -7.10 -0.53
C SER A 114 -17.66 -7.39 -1.50
N GLY A 115 -18.65 -6.47 -1.64
CA GLY A 115 -19.82 -6.65 -2.48
C GLY A 115 -19.45 -6.85 -3.95
N ASN A 116 -19.82 -8.01 -4.52
CA ASN A 116 -19.65 -8.27 -5.96
C ASN A 116 -20.69 -7.50 -6.78
N ASP A 117 -21.87 -7.34 -6.23
CA ASP A 117 -22.94 -6.47 -6.73
C ASP A 117 -22.49 -5.01 -6.84
N CYS A 118 -21.82 -4.49 -5.82
CA CYS A 118 -21.21 -3.16 -5.87
C CYS A 118 -20.16 -3.04 -6.99
N ALA A 119 -19.33 -4.08 -7.18
CA ALA A 119 -18.33 -4.07 -8.25
C ALA A 119 -18.96 -3.96 -9.64
N VAL A 120 -20.03 -4.69 -9.89
CA VAL A 120 -20.78 -4.65 -11.15
C VAL A 120 -21.46 -3.29 -11.32
N ALA A 121 -22.11 -2.77 -10.28
CA ALA A 121 -22.76 -1.46 -10.32
C ALA A 121 -21.77 -0.32 -10.61
N LEU A 122 -20.60 -0.33 -9.96
CA LEU A 122 -19.52 0.64 -10.21
C LEU A 122 -18.97 0.52 -11.63
N ALA A 123 -18.73 -0.70 -12.13
CA ALA A 123 -18.25 -0.92 -13.48
C ALA A 123 -19.20 -0.31 -14.53
N LYS A 124 -20.50 -0.48 -14.36
CA LYS A 124 -21.51 0.08 -15.24
C LYS A 124 -21.61 1.61 -15.11
N ALA A 125 -21.57 2.12 -13.89
CA ALA A 125 -21.64 3.56 -13.64
C ALA A 125 -20.46 4.32 -14.28
N VAL A 126 -19.27 3.72 -14.27
CA VAL A 126 -18.04 4.34 -14.77
C VAL A 126 -17.86 4.17 -16.28
N SER A 127 -18.23 3.01 -16.82
CA SER A 127 -17.88 2.65 -18.21
C SER A 127 -19.07 2.16 -19.05
N GLY A 128 -20.28 2.19 -18.50
CA GLY A 128 -21.50 1.73 -19.20
C GLY A 128 -21.71 0.21 -19.19
N ASN A 129 -20.63 -0.58 -19.25
CA ASN A 129 -20.68 -2.05 -19.16
C ASN A 129 -19.42 -2.64 -18.54
N ILE A 130 -19.46 -3.95 -18.22
CA ILE A 130 -18.36 -4.65 -17.54
C ILE A 130 -17.13 -4.76 -18.45
N GLU A 131 -17.29 -5.03 -19.73
CA GLU A 131 -16.21 -5.26 -20.68
C GLU A 131 -15.35 -4.01 -20.85
N GLN A 132 -15.96 -2.84 -20.98
CA GLN A 132 -15.27 -1.56 -21.07
C GLN A 132 -14.57 -1.21 -19.77
N PHE A 133 -15.20 -1.52 -18.62
CA PHE A 133 -14.56 -1.27 -17.33
C PHE A 133 -13.34 -2.18 -17.10
N VAL A 134 -13.43 -3.46 -17.45
CA VAL A 134 -12.31 -4.42 -17.40
C VAL A 134 -11.18 -3.97 -18.33
N SER A 135 -11.50 -3.49 -19.53
CA SER A 135 -10.49 -2.89 -20.43
C SER A 135 -9.78 -1.71 -19.77
N ARG A 136 -10.52 -0.82 -19.10
CA ARG A 136 -9.96 0.32 -18.35
C ARG A 136 -9.10 -0.15 -17.18
N MET A 137 -9.53 -1.17 -16.43
CA MET A 137 -8.72 -1.77 -15.35
C MET A 137 -7.39 -2.31 -15.88
N ASN A 138 -7.41 -3.02 -17.01
CA ASN A 138 -6.19 -3.56 -17.62
C ASN A 138 -5.27 -2.45 -18.18
N SER A 139 -5.82 -1.38 -18.76
CA SER A 139 -5.03 -0.22 -19.16
C SER A 139 -4.36 0.43 -17.94
N PHE A 140 -5.11 0.66 -16.87
CA PHE A 140 -4.59 1.23 -15.63
C PHE A 140 -3.42 0.44 -15.04
N VAL A 141 -3.53 -0.89 -14.92
CA VAL A 141 -2.42 -1.69 -14.37
C VAL A 141 -1.21 -1.73 -15.32
N LYS A 142 -1.44 -1.69 -16.63
CA LYS A 142 -0.38 -1.61 -17.63
C LYS A 142 0.36 -0.27 -17.55
N ASP A 143 -0.35 0.84 -17.40
CA ASP A 143 0.23 2.18 -17.30
C ASP A 143 1.08 2.33 -16.02
N LEU A 144 0.75 1.58 -14.96
CA LEU A 144 1.58 1.44 -13.78
C LEU A 144 2.80 0.52 -13.99
N GLY A 145 2.96 -0.10 -15.17
CA GLY A 145 4.02 -1.06 -15.45
C GLY A 145 3.82 -2.43 -14.76
N CYS A 146 2.58 -2.78 -14.38
CA CYS A 146 2.22 -4.07 -13.78
C CYS A 146 1.93 -5.08 -14.91
N THR A 147 2.97 -5.64 -15.51
CA THR A 147 2.89 -6.46 -16.73
C THR A 147 2.49 -7.92 -16.46
N ASN A 148 2.50 -8.35 -15.21
CA ASN A 148 2.14 -9.69 -14.79
C ASN A 148 0.74 -9.77 -14.15
N THR A 149 -0.11 -8.77 -14.42
CA THR A 149 -1.49 -8.70 -13.95
C THR A 149 -2.45 -8.69 -15.14
N ASN A 150 -3.48 -9.53 -15.11
CA ASN A 150 -4.55 -9.54 -16.09
C ASN A 150 -5.90 -9.73 -15.40
N LEU A 151 -6.87 -8.90 -15.76
CA LEU A 151 -8.17 -8.83 -15.15
C LEU A 151 -9.25 -9.22 -16.16
N THR A 152 -10.23 -10.03 -15.74
CA THR A 152 -11.35 -10.48 -16.57
C THR A 152 -12.72 -10.06 -16.02
N ASN A 153 -12.74 -9.54 -14.78
CA ASN A 153 -13.95 -9.08 -14.12
C ASN A 153 -13.62 -8.09 -12.99
N PRO A 154 -14.59 -7.28 -12.50
CA PRO A 154 -14.33 -6.26 -11.49
C PRO A 154 -14.38 -6.75 -10.04
N HIS A 155 -14.72 -8.02 -9.79
CA HIS A 155 -15.01 -8.54 -8.45
C HIS A 155 -14.06 -9.62 -7.94
N GLY A 156 -13.30 -10.28 -8.84
CA GLY A 156 -12.32 -11.30 -8.49
C GLY A 156 -12.89 -12.73 -8.34
N LEU A 157 -14.06 -13.03 -8.92
CA LEU A 157 -14.47 -14.41 -9.14
C LEU A 157 -13.48 -15.07 -10.10
N HIS A 158 -13.28 -16.36 -9.88
CA HIS A 158 -12.23 -17.10 -10.57
C HIS A 158 -12.45 -17.18 -12.10
N ASN A 159 -11.38 -16.92 -12.80
CA ASN A 159 -11.18 -17.20 -14.21
C ASN A 159 -9.70 -17.51 -14.39
N ASP A 160 -9.32 -18.49 -15.21
CA ASP A 160 -7.91 -18.89 -15.39
C ASP A 160 -7.04 -17.74 -15.92
N ASN A 161 -7.62 -16.79 -16.63
CA ASN A 161 -6.95 -15.58 -17.13
C ASN A 161 -7.06 -14.40 -16.16
N HIS A 162 -7.55 -14.59 -14.91
CA HIS A 162 -7.65 -13.54 -13.90
C HIS A 162 -6.60 -13.75 -12.82
N TYR A 163 -5.49 -13.07 -12.95
CA TYR A 163 -4.32 -13.25 -12.08
C TYR A 163 -3.57 -11.94 -11.81
N THR A 164 -2.74 -11.97 -10.80
CA THR A 164 -1.74 -10.95 -10.47
C THR A 164 -0.50 -11.62 -9.88
N THR A 165 0.51 -10.80 -9.53
CA THR A 165 1.64 -11.18 -8.70
C THR A 165 1.63 -10.40 -7.39
N ALA A 166 2.33 -10.86 -6.36
CA ALA A 166 2.42 -10.10 -5.11
C ALA A 166 3.13 -8.76 -5.32
N TYR A 167 4.13 -8.72 -6.21
CA TYR A 167 4.82 -7.49 -6.59
C TYR A 167 3.90 -6.48 -7.28
N ASP A 168 3.21 -6.89 -8.35
CA ASP A 168 2.30 -6.00 -9.09
C ASP A 168 1.20 -5.45 -8.18
N LEU A 169 0.59 -6.33 -7.36
CA LEU A 169 -0.48 -5.93 -6.46
C LEU A 169 0.01 -4.97 -5.36
N ALA A 170 1.23 -5.16 -4.84
CA ALA A 170 1.84 -4.23 -3.89
C ALA A 170 2.05 -2.85 -4.54
N LYS A 171 2.58 -2.80 -5.77
CA LYS A 171 2.78 -1.57 -6.54
C LYS A 171 1.47 -0.83 -6.82
N ILE A 172 0.42 -1.56 -7.21
CA ILE A 172 -0.94 -1.02 -7.39
C ILE A 172 -1.48 -0.42 -6.09
N CYS A 173 -1.24 -1.10 -4.95
CA CYS A 173 -1.69 -0.61 -3.65
C CYS A 173 -0.91 0.62 -3.18
N CYS A 174 0.40 0.69 -3.42
CA CYS A 174 1.20 1.88 -3.15
C CYS A 174 0.67 3.10 -3.92
N TYR A 175 0.30 2.92 -5.19
CA TYR A 175 -0.35 3.96 -5.98
C TYR A 175 -1.72 4.34 -5.39
N ALA A 176 -2.58 3.35 -5.13
CA ALA A 176 -3.94 3.60 -4.65
C ALA A 176 -3.96 4.35 -3.30
N LEU A 177 -3.01 4.06 -2.40
CA LEU A 177 -2.87 4.72 -1.10
C LEU A 177 -2.43 6.19 -1.19
N GLN A 178 -1.96 6.68 -2.33
CA GLN A 178 -1.72 8.11 -2.55
C GLN A 178 -3.03 8.88 -2.69
N ASN A 179 -4.13 8.20 -3.01
CA ASN A 179 -5.46 8.81 -3.09
C ASN A 179 -6.12 8.84 -1.70
N ASN A 180 -6.37 10.04 -1.18
CA ASN A 180 -6.94 10.25 0.16
C ASN A 180 -8.31 9.57 0.34
N ILE A 181 -9.15 9.55 -0.71
CA ILE A 181 -10.49 8.93 -0.65
C ILE A 181 -10.33 7.40 -0.53
N PHE A 182 -9.45 6.82 -1.32
CA PHE A 182 -9.16 5.38 -1.22
C PHE A 182 -8.65 5.03 0.19
N SER A 183 -7.66 5.76 0.70
CA SER A 183 -7.10 5.56 2.03
C SER A 183 -8.15 5.67 3.13
N GLN A 184 -9.05 6.67 3.05
CA GLN A 184 -10.16 6.85 3.98
C GLN A 184 -11.13 5.65 3.95
N ILE A 185 -11.47 5.14 2.77
CA ILE A 185 -12.40 4.01 2.63
C ILE A 185 -11.79 2.74 3.23
N VAL A 186 -10.55 2.40 2.89
CA VAL A 186 -9.94 1.13 3.30
C VAL A 186 -9.57 1.07 4.78
N SER A 187 -9.28 2.22 5.41
CA SER A 187 -9.02 2.34 6.86
C SER A 187 -10.29 2.39 7.70
N SER A 188 -11.46 2.62 7.08
CA SER A 188 -12.72 2.72 7.81
C SER A 188 -13.13 1.38 8.43
N LYS A 189 -13.33 1.36 9.74
CA LYS A 189 -13.83 0.19 10.49
C LYS A 189 -15.32 -0.07 10.21
N LYS A 190 -16.10 1.02 10.04
CA LYS A 190 -17.54 1.00 9.84
C LYS A 190 -17.97 2.19 9.00
N TYR A 191 -18.97 1.99 8.17
CA TYR A 191 -19.64 3.03 7.40
C TYR A 191 -21.15 2.84 7.46
N SER A 192 -21.91 3.95 7.54
CA SER A 192 -23.37 3.91 7.55
C SER A 192 -23.90 4.88 6.51
N THR A 193 -24.89 4.43 5.74
CA THR A 193 -25.60 5.22 4.74
C THR A 193 -27.09 4.98 4.81
N ASN A 194 -27.90 5.86 4.20
CA ASN A 194 -29.33 5.70 4.07
C ASN A 194 -29.69 5.51 2.61
N ILE A 195 -30.31 4.40 2.29
CA ILE A 195 -30.76 4.07 0.94
C ILE A 195 -32.28 3.95 0.95
N ASP A 196 -32.96 4.86 0.26
CA ASP A 196 -34.42 4.93 0.17
C ASP A 196 -35.12 4.82 1.55
N GLY A 197 -34.57 5.53 2.56
CA GLY A 197 -35.11 5.55 3.91
C GLY A 197 -34.63 4.40 4.82
N VAL A 198 -33.85 3.46 4.30
CA VAL A 198 -33.32 2.33 5.06
C VAL A 198 -31.83 2.53 5.40
N THR A 199 -31.49 2.54 6.68
CA THR A 199 -30.09 2.61 7.12
C THR A 199 -29.37 1.31 6.82
N LYS A 200 -28.33 1.36 6.00
CA LYS A 200 -27.39 0.26 5.74
C LYS A 200 -26.08 0.52 6.49
N VAL A 201 -25.54 -0.52 7.12
CA VAL A 201 -24.30 -0.47 7.90
C VAL A 201 -23.31 -1.48 7.37
N PHE A 202 -22.13 -0.99 6.99
CA PHE A 202 -21.02 -1.81 6.51
C PHE A 202 -19.92 -1.89 7.57
N VAL A 203 -19.64 -3.09 8.06
CA VAL A 203 -18.53 -3.35 8.99
C VAL A 203 -17.40 -3.99 8.19
N ASN A 204 -16.19 -3.45 8.31
CA ASN A 204 -15.05 -3.92 7.56
C ASN A 204 -14.67 -5.36 7.97
N LYS A 205 -14.43 -6.23 6.98
CA LYS A 205 -14.01 -7.63 7.19
C LYS A 205 -12.54 -7.76 7.56
N ASN A 206 -11.74 -6.71 7.41
CA ASN A 206 -10.32 -6.70 7.79
C ASN A 206 -10.19 -6.70 9.32
N LYS A 207 -9.80 -7.83 9.89
CA LYS A 207 -9.67 -8.00 11.34
C LYS A 207 -8.49 -7.22 11.93
N LEU A 208 -7.43 -6.96 11.16
CA LEU A 208 -6.27 -6.19 11.65
C LEU A 208 -6.63 -4.77 12.04
N LEU A 209 -7.60 -4.13 11.37
CA LEU A 209 -8.08 -2.79 11.76
C LEU A 209 -8.59 -2.71 13.21
N TYR A 210 -8.99 -3.84 13.79
CA TYR A 210 -9.52 -3.90 15.16
C TYR A 210 -8.50 -4.36 16.20
N SER A 211 -7.44 -5.06 15.76
CA SER A 211 -6.46 -5.72 16.63
C SER A 211 -5.06 -5.14 16.53
N TRP A 212 -4.82 -4.22 15.61
CA TRP A 212 -3.52 -3.60 15.38
C TRP A 212 -3.68 -2.11 15.05
N GLU A 213 -3.23 -1.24 15.96
CA GLU A 213 -3.44 0.21 15.88
C GLU A 213 -2.79 0.83 14.63
N ASN A 214 -1.62 0.33 14.24
CA ASN A 214 -0.89 0.82 13.07
C ASN A 214 -1.52 0.43 11.72
N CYS A 215 -2.56 -0.43 11.71
CA CYS A 215 -3.15 -0.95 10.48
C CYS A 215 -4.00 0.11 9.75
N ASP A 216 -3.69 0.36 8.48
CA ASP A 216 -4.39 1.32 7.59
C ASP A 216 -5.39 0.66 6.62
N GLY A 217 -5.47 -0.65 6.60
CA GLY A 217 -6.33 -1.38 5.66
C GLY A 217 -5.66 -2.66 5.16
N ILE A 218 -5.90 -3.20 3.99
CA ILE A 218 -6.61 -2.71 2.81
C ILE A 218 -7.76 -3.67 2.45
N LYS A 219 -7.45 -4.94 2.02
CA LYS A 219 -8.48 -5.82 1.45
C LYS A 219 -8.20 -7.30 1.65
N THR A 220 -9.24 -8.04 2.04
CA THR A 220 -9.28 -9.51 2.10
C THR A 220 -9.82 -10.11 0.81
N GLY A 221 -9.35 -11.30 0.45
CA GLY A 221 -9.85 -12.10 -0.66
C GLY A 221 -9.91 -13.58 -0.31
N TYR A 222 -10.88 -14.30 -0.88
CA TYR A 222 -10.96 -15.76 -0.79
C TYR A 222 -11.80 -16.32 -1.94
N THR A 223 -11.26 -17.31 -2.61
CA THR A 223 -11.99 -18.29 -3.43
C THR A 223 -11.36 -19.67 -3.19
N LYS A 224 -12.07 -20.75 -3.53
CA LYS A 224 -11.50 -22.10 -3.41
C LYS A 224 -10.18 -22.25 -4.18
N LYS A 225 -10.04 -21.61 -5.34
CA LYS A 225 -8.85 -21.67 -6.20
C LYS A 225 -7.72 -20.78 -5.72
N ALA A 226 -8.04 -19.57 -5.23
CA ALA A 226 -7.04 -18.61 -4.79
C ALA A 226 -6.51 -18.89 -3.38
N GLY A 227 -7.24 -19.67 -2.57
CA GLY A 227 -6.99 -19.70 -1.14
C GLY A 227 -7.31 -18.35 -0.47
N ARG A 228 -6.78 -18.10 0.71
CA ARG A 228 -6.90 -16.81 1.38
C ARG A 228 -5.83 -15.85 0.85
N CYS A 229 -6.27 -14.66 0.48
CA CYS A 229 -5.42 -13.56 0.02
C CYS A 229 -5.68 -12.33 0.89
N PHE A 230 -4.64 -11.60 1.18
CA PHE A 230 -4.77 -10.37 1.94
C PHE A 230 -3.77 -9.32 1.45
N VAL A 231 -4.23 -8.09 1.37
CA VAL A 231 -3.38 -6.93 1.26
C VAL A 231 -3.59 -6.11 2.51
N GLY A 232 -2.52 -5.95 3.28
CA GLY A 232 -2.47 -5.10 4.47
C GLY A 232 -1.58 -3.90 4.25
N SER A 233 -1.85 -2.84 5.01
CA SER A 233 -0.96 -1.68 5.13
C SER A 233 -0.89 -1.26 6.58
N ALA A 234 0.26 -0.77 7.00
CA ALA A 234 0.44 -0.16 8.30
C ALA A 234 1.41 1.00 8.24
N SER A 235 1.14 1.99 9.10
CA SER A 235 1.95 3.21 9.24
C SER A 235 2.58 3.30 10.62
N GLU A 236 3.84 3.74 10.65
CA GLU A 236 4.56 4.07 11.88
C GLU A 236 5.63 5.13 11.62
N ASN A 237 5.64 6.22 12.40
CA ASN A 237 6.66 7.27 12.30
C ASN A 237 6.86 7.80 10.86
N ASP A 238 5.76 8.21 10.21
CA ASP A 238 5.72 8.70 8.82
C ASP A 238 6.15 7.68 7.75
N ARG A 239 6.29 6.39 8.13
CA ARG A 239 6.54 5.28 7.20
C ARG A 239 5.24 4.53 6.97
N GLN A 240 4.95 4.17 5.73
CA GLN A 240 3.81 3.32 5.39
C GLN A 240 4.25 2.17 4.49
N PHE A 241 4.02 0.94 4.95
CA PHE A 241 4.37 -0.26 4.22
C PHE A 241 3.12 -1.01 3.79
N VAL A 242 3.17 -1.55 2.58
CA VAL A 242 2.13 -2.42 2.00
C VAL A 242 2.64 -3.85 2.00
N CYS A 243 1.84 -4.78 2.50
CA CYS A 243 2.13 -6.21 2.47
C CYS A 243 1.04 -6.94 1.69
N VAL A 244 1.46 -7.73 0.72
CA VAL A 244 0.61 -8.65 -0.03
C VAL A 244 0.98 -10.07 0.35
N VAL A 245 -0.01 -10.89 0.72
CA VAL A 245 0.12 -12.34 0.88
C VAL A 245 -0.95 -13.04 0.04
N LEU A 246 -0.53 -13.97 -0.82
CA LEU A 246 -1.39 -14.73 -1.72
C LEU A 246 -1.34 -16.22 -1.35
N ASN A 247 -2.54 -16.83 -1.27
CA ASN A 247 -2.75 -18.22 -0.83
C ASN A 247 -2.05 -18.49 0.51
N ASP A 248 -2.51 -17.82 1.55
CA ASP A 248 -1.91 -17.82 2.89
C ASP A 248 -2.95 -18.14 3.97
N GLY A 249 -2.76 -19.23 4.71
CA GLY A 249 -3.68 -19.66 5.75
C GLY A 249 -3.87 -18.61 6.86
N PRO A 250 -2.82 -18.22 7.59
CA PRO A 250 -2.87 -17.22 8.67
C PRO A 250 -2.67 -15.79 8.16
N MET A 251 -3.21 -15.44 7.01
CA MET A 251 -2.98 -14.21 6.23
C MET A 251 -2.88 -12.90 7.05
N PHE A 252 -3.62 -12.78 8.15
CA PHE A 252 -3.58 -11.59 9.01
C PHE A 252 -2.32 -11.57 9.89
N GLU A 253 -1.98 -12.72 10.45
CA GLU A 253 -0.83 -12.89 11.33
C GLU A 253 0.47 -12.73 10.54
N ASP A 254 0.58 -13.42 9.40
CA ASP A 254 1.76 -13.36 8.53
C ASP A 254 1.94 -11.94 7.97
N CYS A 255 0.89 -11.29 7.50
CA CYS A 255 0.96 -9.91 7.04
C CYS A 255 1.45 -8.95 8.15
N ARG A 256 0.88 -9.03 9.36
CA ARG A 256 1.32 -8.22 10.51
C ARG A 256 2.79 -8.49 10.83
N LYS A 257 3.19 -9.75 10.92
CA LYS A 257 4.57 -10.16 11.19
C LYS A 257 5.55 -9.60 10.16
N LEU A 258 5.24 -9.75 8.88
CA LEU A 258 6.09 -9.26 7.80
C LEU A 258 6.26 -7.74 7.84
N ILE A 259 5.17 -6.97 8.04
CA ILE A 259 5.27 -5.51 8.15
C ILE A 259 6.04 -5.12 9.41
N SER A 260 5.75 -5.73 10.58
CA SER A 260 6.46 -5.42 11.84
C SER A 260 7.97 -5.72 11.71
N SER A 261 8.34 -6.84 11.07
CA SER A 261 9.74 -7.17 10.81
C SER A 261 10.43 -6.16 9.88
N CYS A 262 9.70 -5.65 8.86
CA CYS A 262 10.23 -4.58 8.01
C CYS A 262 10.39 -3.26 8.79
N LEU A 263 9.42 -2.90 9.64
CA LEU A 263 9.49 -1.70 10.50
C LEU A 263 10.68 -1.76 11.47
N ALA A 264 10.97 -2.95 12.02
CA ALA A 264 12.12 -3.17 12.90
C ALA A 264 13.46 -3.13 12.14
N LYS A 265 13.53 -3.78 10.96
CA LYS A 265 14.76 -3.92 10.18
C LYS A 265 15.17 -2.65 9.46
N TYR A 266 14.23 -1.93 8.85
CA TYR A 266 14.50 -0.80 7.97
C TYR A 266 14.25 0.53 8.67
N LYS A 267 15.12 1.51 8.42
CA LYS A 267 14.97 2.89 8.93
C LYS A 267 14.95 3.86 7.76
N TYR A 268 14.01 4.80 7.76
CA TYR A 268 13.99 5.87 6.78
C TYR A 268 15.24 6.73 6.93
N THR A 269 16.03 6.75 5.88
CA THR A 269 17.28 7.48 5.82
C THR A 269 17.24 8.48 4.67
N PHE A 270 17.74 9.65 4.97
CA PHE A 270 17.85 10.75 4.01
C PHE A 270 19.06 10.51 3.10
N VAL A 271 18.83 9.90 1.94
CA VAL A 271 19.89 9.57 0.97
C VAL A 271 20.41 10.86 0.30
N ILE A 272 19.50 11.74 -0.12
CA ILE A 272 19.84 13.03 -0.69
C ILE A 272 19.10 14.14 0.04
N PRO A 273 19.80 15.06 0.73
CA PRO A 273 19.19 16.17 1.44
C PRO A 273 18.39 17.11 0.51
N THR A 274 17.26 17.62 1.01
CA THR A 274 16.51 18.69 0.33
C THR A 274 17.43 19.88 0.07
N ASN A 275 17.33 20.47 -1.10
CA ASN A 275 18.16 21.58 -1.54
C ASN A 275 19.67 21.26 -1.67
N LYS A 276 20.06 19.97 -1.75
CA LYS A 276 21.45 19.58 -2.03
C LYS A 276 21.91 20.22 -3.33
N LEU A 277 23.09 20.80 -3.30
CA LEU A 277 23.76 21.39 -4.46
C LEU A 277 24.76 20.40 -5.02
N PHE A 278 24.82 20.36 -6.34
CA PHE A 278 25.79 19.61 -7.14
C PHE A 278 26.54 20.61 -8.01
N VAL A 279 27.84 20.43 -8.17
CA VAL A 279 28.69 21.35 -8.92
C VAL A 279 29.41 20.61 -10.04
N ASP A 280 29.33 21.16 -11.23
CA ASP A 280 30.07 20.74 -12.39
C ASP A 280 30.91 21.89 -12.95
N TYR A 281 31.88 21.59 -13.78
CA TYR A 281 32.73 22.55 -14.46
C TYR A 281 32.74 22.27 -15.98
N VAL A 282 32.10 23.15 -16.75
CA VAL A 282 32.03 23.08 -18.20
C VAL A 282 32.80 24.27 -18.74
N ASP A 283 33.81 24.07 -19.57
CA ASP A 283 34.67 25.11 -20.17
C ASP A 283 35.21 26.10 -19.10
N SER A 284 35.65 25.57 -17.95
CA SER A 284 36.12 26.35 -16.80
C SER A 284 35.07 27.22 -16.13
N LYS A 285 33.81 27.13 -16.50
CA LYS A 285 32.69 27.79 -15.82
C LYS A 285 32.07 26.85 -14.81
N ARG A 286 31.82 27.39 -13.61
CA ARG A 286 31.18 26.66 -12.53
C ARG A 286 29.67 26.62 -12.74
N MET A 287 29.15 25.42 -12.97
CA MET A 287 27.70 25.14 -13.10
C MET A 287 27.18 24.61 -11.77
N VAL A 288 26.09 25.17 -11.25
CA VAL A 288 25.50 24.74 -9.97
C VAL A 288 24.09 24.24 -10.20
N TYR A 289 23.86 23.01 -9.81
CA TYR A 289 22.57 22.34 -9.92
C TYR A 289 21.98 22.12 -8.52
N LYS A 290 20.66 22.04 -8.43
CA LYS A 290 19.91 21.86 -7.19
C LYS A 290 18.86 20.77 -7.34
N ILE A 291 18.72 19.94 -6.29
CA ILE A 291 17.56 19.07 -6.11
C ILE A 291 16.50 19.82 -5.29
N SER A 292 15.27 19.84 -5.77
CA SER A 292 14.17 20.57 -5.11
C SER A 292 13.60 19.83 -3.91
N LYS A 293 13.47 18.50 -4.02
CA LYS A 293 12.92 17.63 -2.99
C LYS A 293 13.96 16.60 -2.59
N GLY A 294 14.18 16.44 -1.29
CA GLY A 294 15.06 15.40 -0.78
C GLY A 294 14.55 14.00 -1.08
N PHE A 295 15.44 13.03 -1.05
CA PHE A 295 15.15 11.65 -1.36
C PHE A 295 15.39 10.76 -0.14
N TYR A 296 14.34 10.08 0.32
CA TYR A 296 14.35 9.17 1.46
C TYR A 296 14.18 7.73 0.99
N LEU A 297 14.88 6.81 1.64
CA LEU A 297 14.69 5.38 1.47
C LEU A 297 14.63 4.68 2.82
N PRO A 298 13.82 3.65 2.97
CA PRO A 298 13.98 2.68 4.06
C PRO A 298 15.23 1.84 3.78
N ILE A 299 16.27 1.97 4.61
CA ILE A 299 17.53 1.25 4.48
C ILE A 299 17.79 0.42 5.73
N CYS A 300 18.54 -0.67 5.58
CA CYS A 300 19.03 -1.49 6.68
C CYS A 300 20.57 -1.49 6.72
N VAL A 301 21.13 -2.10 7.76
CA VAL A 301 22.57 -2.12 7.99
C VAL A 301 23.35 -2.81 6.87
N ASP A 302 22.72 -3.75 6.17
CA ASP A 302 23.36 -4.52 5.08
C ASP A 302 23.33 -3.78 3.74
N ASP A 303 22.59 -2.67 3.62
CA ASP A 303 22.44 -1.95 2.37
C ASP A 303 23.68 -1.10 2.06
N ARG A 304 24.12 -1.17 0.82
CA ARG A 304 25.12 -0.27 0.24
C ARG A 304 24.43 0.73 -0.64
N ILE A 305 24.48 2.00 -0.21
CA ILE A 305 23.86 3.11 -0.94
C ILE A 305 24.97 3.98 -1.52
N HIS A 306 24.92 4.25 -2.83
CA HIS A 306 25.75 5.27 -3.45
C HIS A 306 24.95 6.11 -4.44
N VAL A 307 25.45 7.30 -4.73
CA VAL A 307 24.79 8.30 -5.55
C VAL A 307 25.76 8.80 -6.60
N GLU A 308 25.35 8.78 -7.87
CA GLU A 308 26.10 9.30 -9.01
C GLU A 308 25.36 10.49 -9.64
N THR A 309 26.10 11.47 -10.12
CA THR A 309 25.52 12.62 -10.82
C THR A 309 25.82 12.53 -12.30
N ASP A 310 24.78 12.60 -13.11
CA ASP A 310 24.81 12.65 -14.57
C ASP A 310 24.44 14.09 -14.98
N PHE A 311 25.45 14.94 -15.12
CA PHE A 311 25.23 16.36 -15.41
C PHE A 311 24.73 16.60 -16.83
N ASP A 312 25.12 15.77 -17.80
CA ASP A 312 24.69 15.88 -19.20
C ASP A 312 23.17 15.71 -19.32
N ASN A 313 22.62 14.73 -18.58
CA ASN A 313 21.19 14.45 -18.54
C ASN A 313 20.47 15.18 -17.40
N ARG A 314 21.19 15.92 -16.54
CA ARG A 314 20.66 16.61 -15.36
C ARG A 314 19.93 15.67 -14.40
N LEU A 315 20.54 14.55 -14.11
CA LEU A 315 20.01 13.51 -13.25
C LEU A 315 20.98 13.20 -12.11
N VAL A 316 20.41 12.77 -10.99
CA VAL A 316 21.12 12.08 -9.91
C VAL A 316 20.60 10.67 -9.89
N LYS A 317 21.49 9.70 -10.01
CA LYS A 317 21.21 8.26 -9.97
C LYS A 317 21.46 7.76 -8.57
N VAL A 318 20.48 7.07 -8.00
CA VAL A 318 20.58 6.43 -6.68
C VAL A 318 20.69 4.93 -6.89
N PHE A 319 21.71 4.33 -6.29
CA PHE A 319 21.94 2.89 -6.35
C PHE A 319 21.76 2.27 -4.96
N VAL A 320 21.15 1.11 -4.92
CA VAL A 320 20.99 0.26 -3.74
C VAL A 320 21.60 -1.10 -4.08
N ASN A 321 22.60 -1.53 -3.32
CA ASN A 321 23.31 -2.80 -3.53
C ASN A 321 23.86 -2.97 -4.96
N ASP A 322 24.41 -1.88 -5.49
CA ASP A 322 24.99 -1.75 -6.84
C ASP A 322 23.96 -1.81 -8.00
N GLU A 323 22.66 -1.86 -7.71
CA GLU A 323 21.62 -1.79 -8.72
C GLU A 323 21.01 -0.38 -8.76
N LEU A 324 20.76 0.14 -9.96
CA LEU A 324 20.10 1.44 -10.14
C LEU A 324 18.67 1.35 -9.58
N PHE A 325 18.41 2.10 -8.52
CA PHE A 325 17.13 2.13 -7.86
C PHE A 325 16.21 3.23 -8.42
N ASP A 326 16.74 4.45 -8.56
CA ASP A 326 15.94 5.60 -9.03
C ASP A 326 16.82 6.67 -9.68
N THR A 327 16.17 7.55 -10.46
CA THR A 327 16.79 8.72 -11.08
C THR A 327 15.99 9.98 -10.77
N ILE A 328 16.67 11.02 -10.27
CA ILE A 328 16.04 12.23 -9.78
C ILE A 328 16.56 13.42 -10.59
N SER A 329 15.66 14.24 -11.12
CA SER A 329 16.02 15.43 -11.88
C SER A 329 16.62 16.52 -11.00
N ILE A 330 17.67 17.20 -11.52
CA ILE A 330 18.29 18.38 -10.92
C ILE A 330 18.11 19.59 -11.85
N SER A 331 17.96 20.75 -11.26
CA SER A 331 17.76 22.01 -11.98
C SER A 331 19.01 22.89 -11.88
N LEU A 332 19.44 23.44 -13.02
CA LEU A 332 20.51 24.44 -13.05
C LEU A 332 20.02 25.73 -12.37
N ILE A 333 20.77 26.26 -11.43
CA ILE A 333 20.43 27.50 -10.71
C ILE A 333 21.40 28.66 -11.00
N ASN A 334 22.62 28.35 -11.48
CA ASN A 334 23.60 29.36 -11.90
C ASN A 334 24.45 28.83 -13.03
N GLN A 335 24.73 29.70 -13.99
CA GLN A 335 25.72 29.52 -15.06
C GLN A 335 27.00 30.27 -14.72
#